data_69efaedb4827e538d6ade3f94e987f06
#
_entry.id   69efaedb4827e538d6ade3f94e987f06
#
_cell.length_a   1.000
_cell.length_b   1.000
_cell.length_c   1.000
_cell.angle_alpha   90.00
_cell.angle_beta   90.00
_cell.angle_gamma   90.00
#
_symmetry.space_group_name_H-M   'P 1'
#
loop_
_entity.id
_entity.type
_entity.pdbx_description
1 polymer ?
#
loop_
_entity_poly.entity_id
_entity_poly.type
_entity_poly.pdbx_seq_one_letter_code
_entity_poly.pdbx_strand_id
1 'polypeptide(L)'
;MLALIKEEGYGKAWLAADAPFVIDNNYLGGTWTFGVNWSGSSKAYGLTQAIEFDKDEASQRLQDWLDTLPINRPALLPISNDIVLTPQPGQNALFFSVTNDSSIVTKSTQTTEFDLAYSFPAWSGDTGNLYLGAEARLYFMRLSRLSVRFGDVTDSEELFDAIRHSEFRNDEGVGVDVGALWVSDNYQLGAQITNINEPGFVFPDVNLEPYKSEGAINFLLADQRYTMDRQLKLEGSIFTSDRRWSAHVGYDADSATDPMGDQFQWLTVSGGFTTDSWWLPSGRIGYRQNLAGTKLSYVGIGVTAFKFVNLDIASALDTVRIDGTTLPQGVMFSLGFQIAW
;
A
#
# COMPACT_ATOMS: atom_id res chain seq x y z
N MET A 1 -8.02 -1.26 23.14
CA MET A 1 -7.91 -2.00 21.87
C MET A 1 -8.66 -1.30 20.73
N LEU A 2 -9.97 -1.07 20.78
CA LEU A 2 -10.73 -0.39 19.69
C LEU A 2 -10.24 1.04 19.38
N ALA A 3 -9.87 1.83 20.39
CA ALA A 3 -9.27 3.15 20.19
C ALA A 3 -7.91 3.10 19.48
N LEU A 4 -7.08 2.12 19.86
CA LEU A 4 -5.79 1.83 19.21
C LEU A 4 -5.96 1.46 17.73
N ILE A 5 -6.97 0.66 17.40
CA ILE A 5 -7.24 0.26 16.01
C ILE A 5 -7.73 1.44 15.18
N LYS A 6 -8.52 2.34 15.77
CA LYS A 6 -9.04 3.52 15.06
C LYS A 6 -7.98 4.60 14.81
N GLU A 7 -7.02 4.77 15.72
CA GLU A 7 -6.02 5.85 15.66
C GLU A 7 -4.63 5.38 15.24
N GLU A 8 -4.26 4.13 15.52
CA GLU A 8 -2.89 3.61 15.36
C GLU A 8 -2.82 2.19 14.76
N GLY A 9 -3.93 1.48 14.63
CA GLY A 9 -3.98 0.08 14.20
C GLY A 9 -3.97 -0.13 12.68
N TYR A 10 -3.10 0.60 11.99
CA TYR A 10 -2.88 0.45 10.58
C TYR A 10 -1.52 -0.23 10.34
N GLY A 11 -1.56 -1.42 9.74
CA GLY A 11 -0.37 -2.13 9.31
C GLY A 11 -0.40 -2.39 7.82
N LYS A 12 0.65 -2.00 7.10
CA LYS A 12 0.83 -2.26 5.68
C LYS A 12 2.20 -2.87 5.41
N ALA A 13 2.23 -3.96 4.67
CA ALA A 13 3.43 -4.56 4.12
C ALA A 13 3.37 -4.51 2.58
N TRP A 14 4.51 -4.28 1.95
CA TRP A 14 4.66 -4.27 0.51
C TRP A 14 5.97 -4.94 0.10
N LEU A 15 5.92 -5.73 -0.96
CA LEU A 15 7.08 -6.37 -1.57
C LEU A 15 6.94 -6.29 -3.08
N ALA A 16 8.02 -6.01 -3.80
CA ALA A 16 8.03 -6.03 -5.25
C ALA A 16 9.35 -6.60 -5.80
N ALA A 17 9.27 -7.16 -6.98
CA ALA A 17 10.41 -7.57 -7.79
C ALA A 17 10.16 -7.13 -9.24
N ASP A 18 11.20 -6.65 -9.91
CA ASP A 18 11.15 -6.05 -11.23
C ASP A 18 12.31 -6.55 -12.08
N ALA A 19 12.03 -6.91 -13.34
CA ALA A 19 13.00 -7.40 -14.30
C ALA A 19 12.77 -6.78 -15.69
N PRO A 20 13.32 -5.57 -15.97
CA PRO A 20 13.22 -4.94 -17.26
C PRO A 20 14.27 -5.50 -18.26
N PHE A 21 13.86 -5.67 -19.50
CA PHE A 21 14.70 -6.06 -20.63
C PHE A 21 14.60 -5.02 -21.74
N VAL A 22 15.73 -4.43 -22.13
CA VAL A 22 15.79 -3.46 -23.21
C VAL A 22 16.27 -4.17 -24.47
N ILE A 23 15.48 -4.07 -25.55
CA ILE A 23 15.83 -4.56 -26.88
C ILE A 23 16.12 -3.35 -27.74
N ASP A 24 17.39 -2.96 -27.79
CA ASP A 24 17.85 -1.91 -28.69
C ASP A 24 18.12 -2.51 -30.08
N ASN A 25 17.09 -2.55 -30.88
CA ASN A 25 17.27 -2.84 -32.29
C ASN A 25 16.54 -1.77 -33.07
N ASN A 26 17.15 -0.98 -33.82
CA ASN A 26 16.64 0.03 -34.74
C ASN A 26 15.41 -0.39 -35.59
N TYR A 27 14.64 -1.35 -35.09
CA TYR A 27 13.43 -1.85 -35.71
C TYR A 27 12.34 -0.77 -35.56
N LEU A 28 11.87 -0.24 -36.65
CA LEU A 28 10.93 0.90 -36.72
C LEU A 28 11.52 2.23 -36.20
N GLY A 29 12.83 2.37 -36.06
CA GLY A 29 13.48 3.61 -35.66
C GLY A 29 13.36 3.95 -34.16
N GLY A 30 13.08 2.97 -33.32
CA GLY A 30 12.91 3.16 -31.88
C GLY A 30 13.43 2.00 -31.04
N THR A 31 13.23 2.09 -29.75
CA THR A 31 13.65 1.10 -28.74
C THR A 31 12.43 0.40 -28.15
N TRP A 32 12.49 -0.90 -28.06
CA TRP A 32 11.51 -1.75 -27.38
C TRP A 32 12.00 -2.13 -25.99
N THR A 33 11.11 -2.07 -25.02
CA THR A 33 11.37 -2.57 -23.66
C THR A 33 10.30 -3.57 -23.30
N PHE A 34 10.72 -4.70 -22.73
CA PHE A 34 9.83 -5.69 -22.15
C PHE A 34 10.14 -5.78 -20.65
N GLY A 35 9.12 -5.84 -19.81
CA GLY A 35 9.26 -5.97 -18.38
C GLY A 35 8.39 -7.09 -17.82
N VAL A 36 8.83 -7.64 -16.70
CA VAL A 36 8.04 -8.53 -15.86
C VAL A 36 8.17 -8.04 -14.44
N ASN A 37 7.06 -7.64 -13.85
CA ASN A 37 6.99 -7.11 -12.50
C ASN A 37 6.10 -8.01 -11.65
N TRP A 38 6.48 -8.20 -10.41
CA TRP A 38 5.64 -8.83 -9.40
C TRP A 38 5.59 -7.94 -8.18
N SER A 39 4.39 -7.77 -7.62
CA SER A 39 4.22 -7.05 -6.36
C SER A 39 3.18 -7.72 -5.49
N GLY A 40 3.36 -7.61 -4.18
CA GLY A 40 2.41 -8.05 -3.17
C GLY A 40 2.23 -6.98 -2.13
N SER A 41 1.00 -6.68 -1.76
CA SER A 41 0.68 -5.78 -0.66
C SER A 41 -0.41 -6.36 0.21
N SER A 42 -0.33 -6.07 1.51
CA SER A 42 -1.33 -6.48 2.49
C SER A 42 -1.52 -5.36 3.50
N LYS A 43 -2.77 -5.15 3.89
CA LYS A 43 -3.19 -4.14 4.86
C LYS A 43 -4.22 -4.73 5.81
N ALA A 44 -4.08 -4.41 7.09
CA ALA A 44 -5.10 -4.65 8.10
C ALA A 44 -5.51 -3.33 8.74
N TYR A 45 -6.80 -3.09 8.87
CA TYR A 45 -7.35 -1.88 9.48
C TYR A 45 -8.66 -2.19 10.21
N GLY A 46 -9.05 -1.31 11.13
CA GLY A 46 -10.29 -1.44 11.89
C GLY A 46 -11.45 -0.67 11.26
N LEU A 47 -12.58 -1.32 11.11
CA LEU A 47 -13.88 -0.67 10.99
C LEU A 47 -14.44 -0.56 12.42
N THR A 48 -14.49 0.65 12.98
CA THR A 48 -14.90 0.83 14.37
C THR A 48 -16.19 1.62 14.46
N GLN A 49 -17.14 1.11 15.23
CA GLN A 49 -18.32 1.83 15.67
C GLN A 49 -18.11 2.35 17.10
N ALA A 50 -18.71 3.48 17.43
CA ALA A 50 -18.73 3.96 18.80
C ALA A 50 -19.42 2.93 19.70
N ILE A 51 -18.82 2.65 20.86
CA ILE A 51 -19.42 1.80 21.88
C ILE A 51 -20.17 2.71 22.84
N GLU A 52 -21.48 2.52 22.93
CA GLU A 52 -22.29 3.16 23.94
C GLU A 52 -22.16 2.40 25.25
N PHE A 53 -21.58 3.04 26.26
CA PHE A 53 -21.37 2.44 27.57
C PHE A 53 -21.70 3.43 28.67
N ASP A 54 -22.75 3.11 29.43
CA ASP A 54 -23.10 3.79 30.68
C ASP A 54 -22.64 2.91 31.84
N LYS A 55 -21.72 3.43 32.67
CA LYS A 55 -21.14 2.70 33.79
C LYS A 55 -22.17 2.38 34.87
N ASP A 56 -23.11 3.29 35.12
CA ASP A 56 -24.08 3.14 36.23
C ASP A 56 -25.14 2.11 35.82
N GLU A 57 -25.64 2.18 34.61
CA GLU A 57 -26.53 1.18 34.04
C GLU A 57 -25.88 -0.22 33.96
N ALA A 58 -24.63 -0.30 33.49
CA ALA A 58 -23.87 -1.54 33.43
C ALA A 58 -23.67 -2.17 34.80
N SER A 59 -23.38 -1.34 35.82
CA SER A 59 -23.20 -1.80 37.21
C SER A 59 -24.50 -2.33 37.77
N GLN A 60 -25.62 -1.69 37.50
CA GLN A 60 -26.96 -2.10 37.96
C GLN A 60 -27.34 -3.45 37.30
N ARG A 61 -27.18 -3.59 36.00
CA ARG A 61 -27.46 -4.83 35.27
C ARG A 61 -26.60 -6.00 35.77
N LEU A 62 -25.32 -5.73 36.10
CA LEU A 62 -24.44 -6.75 36.68
C LEU A 62 -24.92 -7.17 38.09
N GLN A 63 -25.35 -6.20 38.90
CA GLN A 63 -25.84 -6.50 40.26
C GLN A 63 -27.14 -7.31 40.19
N ASP A 64 -28.10 -6.93 39.36
CA ASP A 64 -29.35 -7.67 39.16
C ASP A 64 -29.07 -9.12 38.68
N TRP A 65 -28.08 -9.28 37.82
CA TRP A 65 -27.66 -10.62 37.38
C TRP A 65 -27.04 -11.46 38.49
N LEU A 66 -26.20 -10.85 39.33
CA LEU A 66 -25.58 -11.51 40.48
C LEU A 66 -26.62 -11.92 41.54
N ASP A 67 -27.64 -11.11 41.74
CA ASP A 67 -28.73 -11.36 42.69
C ASP A 67 -29.72 -12.42 42.20
N THR A 68 -29.69 -12.76 40.88
CA THR A 68 -30.50 -13.82 40.32
C THR A 68 -29.94 -15.18 40.75
N LEU A 69 -30.82 -16.13 41.19
CA LEU A 69 -30.40 -17.47 41.54
C LEU A 69 -29.66 -18.18 40.39
N PRO A 70 -28.59 -18.96 40.67
CA PRO A 70 -27.75 -19.57 39.64
C PRO A 70 -28.51 -20.38 38.58
N ILE A 71 -29.62 -21.05 38.99
CA ILE A 71 -30.45 -21.88 38.12
C ILE A 71 -31.26 -21.04 37.09
N ASN A 72 -31.49 -19.77 37.39
CA ASN A 72 -32.29 -18.85 36.57
C ASN A 72 -31.40 -17.78 35.91
N ARG A 73 -30.11 -17.77 36.12
CA ARG A 73 -29.20 -16.80 35.53
C ARG A 73 -29.14 -16.97 34.01
N PRO A 74 -29.37 -15.89 33.25
CA PRO A 74 -29.18 -15.96 31.82
C PRO A 74 -27.72 -16.27 31.47
N ALA A 75 -27.53 -17.07 30.42
CA ALA A 75 -26.18 -17.42 29.93
C ALA A 75 -25.40 -16.23 29.36
N LEU A 76 -26.11 -15.19 28.96
CA LEU A 76 -25.55 -13.95 28.44
C LEU A 76 -26.03 -12.78 29.30
N LEU A 77 -25.12 -11.89 29.69
CA LEU A 77 -25.44 -10.66 30.39
C LEU A 77 -25.16 -9.44 29.50
N PRO A 78 -26.16 -8.85 28.84
CA PRO A 78 -25.99 -7.58 28.12
C PRO A 78 -25.82 -6.46 29.13
N ILE A 79 -24.62 -5.92 29.24
CA ILE A 79 -24.31 -4.77 30.12
C ILE A 79 -24.50 -3.42 29.43
N SER A 80 -24.51 -3.41 28.08
CA SER A 80 -24.94 -2.29 27.25
C SER A 80 -25.53 -2.82 25.94
N ASN A 81 -25.89 -1.93 25.03
CA ASN A 81 -26.36 -2.32 23.70
C ASN A 81 -25.26 -3.00 22.87
N ASP A 82 -23.99 -2.65 23.13
CA ASP A 82 -22.83 -3.09 22.37
C ASP A 82 -21.94 -4.08 23.10
N ILE A 83 -22.25 -4.40 24.36
CA ILE A 83 -21.38 -5.24 25.20
C ILE A 83 -22.19 -6.32 25.88
N VAL A 84 -21.73 -7.56 25.74
CA VAL A 84 -22.29 -8.73 26.42
C VAL A 84 -21.18 -9.45 27.20
N LEU A 85 -21.50 -9.82 28.43
CA LEU A 85 -20.67 -10.70 29.25
C LEU A 85 -21.19 -12.13 29.18
N THR A 86 -20.29 -13.07 28.96
CA THR A 86 -20.59 -14.51 28.92
C THR A 86 -19.80 -15.21 30.01
N PRO A 87 -20.44 -15.94 30.92
CA PRO A 87 -19.73 -16.76 31.90
C PRO A 87 -18.97 -17.89 31.23
N GLN A 88 -17.70 -18.09 31.59
CA GLN A 88 -16.94 -19.23 31.10
C GLN A 88 -17.26 -20.49 31.92
N PRO A 89 -17.69 -21.59 31.28
CA PRO A 89 -17.95 -22.83 31.99
C PRO A 89 -16.67 -23.35 32.71
N GLY A 90 -16.75 -23.53 34.01
CA GLY A 90 -15.65 -24.05 34.81
C GLY A 90 -14.59 -23.02 35.22
N GLN A 91 -14.76 -21.76 34.92
CA GLN A 91 -13.92 -20.66 35.37
C GLN A 91 -14.75 -19.59 36.08
N ASN A 92 -14.21 -18.99 37.14
CA ASN A 92 -14.82 -17.80 37.78
C ASN A 92 -14.49 -16.51 36.99
N ALA A 93 -14.69 -16.54 35.65
CA ALA A 93 -14.37 -15.46 34.77
C ALA A 93 -15.56 -15.18 33.83
N LEU A 94 -15.75 -13.88 33.52
CA LEU A 94 -16.69 -13.41 32.51
C LEU A 94 -15.92 -13.06 31.25
N PHE A 95 -16.35 -13.61 30.15
CA PHE A 95 -15.82 -13.24 28.83
C PHE A 95 -16.58 -12.00 28.31
N PHE A 96 -15.81 -11.03 27.86
CA PHE A 96 -16.31 -9.79 27.30
C PHE A 96 -16.40 -9.91 25.78
N SER A 97 -17.58 -9.65 25.22
CA SER A 97 -17.81 -9.64 23.77
C SER A 97 -18.44 -8.31 23.33
N VAL A 98 -17.95 -7.77 22.23
CA VAL A 98 -18.52 -6.59 21.55
C VAL A 98 -19.54 -7.07 20.52
N THR A 99 -20.77 -6.55 20.55
CA THR A 99 -21.88 -7.02 19.69
C THR A 99 -22.20 -6.08 18.54
N ASN A 100 -21.55 -4.90 18.46
CA ASN A 100 -21.70 -4.00 17.34
C ASN A 100 -20.89 -4.48 16.11
N ASP A 101 -20.96 -3.73 15.01
CA ASP A 101 -20.30 -4.10 13.75
C ASP A 101 -18.82 -3.73 13.66
N SER A 102 -18.18 -3.40 14.82
CA SER A 102 -16.75 -3.19 14.85
C SER A 102 -16.00 -4.45 14.42
N SER A 103 -15.10 -4.31 13.43
CA SER A 103 -14.45 -5.45 12.78
C SER A 103 -13.01 -5.13 12.38
N ILE A 104 -12.22 -6.17 12.17
CA ILE A 104 -10.95 -6.12 11.48
C ILE A 104 -11.21 -6.42 10.01
N VAL A 105 -10.76 -5.54 9.14
CA VAL A 105 -10.78 -5.74 7.69
C VAL A 105 -9.34 -5.96 7.23
N THR A 106 -9.11 -7.03 6.48
CA THR A 106 -7.83 -7.28 5.83
C THR A 106 -8.01 -7.30 4.33
N LYS A 107 -7.09 -6.66 3.62
CA LYS A 107 -7.00 -6.69 2.16
C LYS A 107 -5.61 -7.15 1.78
N SER A 108 -5.52 -7.98 0.76
CA SER A 108 -4.25 -8.43 0.18
C SER A 108 -4.35 -8.47 -1.34
N THR A 109 -3.27 -8.08 -1.99
CA THR A 109 -3.14 -8.19 -3.44
C THR A 109 -1.80 -8.80 -3.81
N GLN A 110 -1.81 -9.59 -4.86
CA GLN A 110 -0.62 -10.04 -5.56
C GLN A 110 -0.82 -9.71 -7.03
N THR A 111 0.08 -8.94 -7.61
CA THR A 111 0.00 -8.49 -8.99
C THR A 111 1.21 -9.02 -9.75
N THR A 112 0.98 -9.64 -10.89
CA THR A 112 2.01 -9.93 -11.90
C THR A 112 1.71 -9.06 -13.11
N GLU A 113 2.71 -8.32 -13.57
CA GLU A 113 2.59 -7.39 -14.70
C GLU A 113 3.56 -7.83 -15.80
N PHE A 114 3.08 -7.76 -17.03
CA PHE A 114 3.91 -7.89 -18.23
C PHE A 114 3.81 -6.59 -19.00
N ASP A 115 4.95 -5.94 -19.18
CA ASP A 115 5.04 -4.62 -19.79
C ASP A 115 5.64 -4.74 -21.18
N LEU A 116 5.08 -4.01 -22.13
CA LEU A 116 5.64 -3.82 -23.45
C LEU A 116 5.62 -2.33 -23.78
N ALA A 117 6.80 -1.73 -23.87
CA ALA A 117 6.95 -0.33 -24.21
C ALA A 117 7.70 -0.15 -25.52
N TYR A 118 7.35 0.91 -26.21
CA TYR A 118 8.04 1.38 -27.40
C TYR A 118 8.29 2.88 -27.28
N SER A 119 9.52 3.31 -27.59
CA SER A 119 9.90 4.72 -27.63
C SER A 119 10.71 5.04 -28.88
N PHE A 120 10.54 6.26 -29.39
CA PHE A 120 11.24 6.72 -30.59
C PHE A 120 11.61 8.21 -30.49
N PRO A 121 12.70 8.62 -31.18
CA PRO A 121 13.04 10.04 -31.28
C PRO A 121 12.04 10.73 -32.21
N ALA A 122 11.20 11.62 -31.63
CA ALA A 122 10.22 12.39 -32.38
C ALA A 122 10.82 13.67 -32.98
N TRP A 123 11.85 14.19 -32.34
CA TRP A 123 12.57 15.36 -32.80
C TRP A 123 14.02 15.35 -32.29
N SER A 124 14.95 15.85 -33.15
CA SER A 124 16.37 16.00 -32.79
C SER A 124 16.89 17.34 -33.31
N GLY A 125 17.61 18.07 -32.47
CA GLY A 125 18.18 19.37 -32.82
C GLY A 125 19.35 19.72 -31.92
N ASP A 126 19.96 20.87 -32.18
CA ASP A 126 21.17 21.34 -31.47
C ASP A 126 20.95 21.59 -29.97
N THR A 127 19.72 21.76 -29.51
CA THR A 127 19.39 22.05 -28.10
C THR A 127 18.97 20.83 -27.34
N GLY A 128 18.77 19.68 -28.01
CA GLY A 128 18.36 18.42 -27.37
C GLY A 128 17.52 17.54 -28.28
N ASN A 129 17.01 16.47 -27.72
CA ASN A 129 16.19 15.47 -28.42
C ASN A 129 14.87 15.25 -27.65
N LEU A 130 13.76 15.16 -28.38
CA LEU A 130 12.46 14.77 -27.86
C LEU A 130 12.20 13.30 -28.20
N TYR A 131 11.92 12.51 -27.20
CA TYR A 131 11.46 11.13 -27.32
C TYR A 131 9.99 11.04 -26.93
N LEU A 132 9.22 10.28 -27.68
CA LEU A 132 7.85 9.91 -27.34
C LEU A 132 7.78 8.41 -27.13
N GLY A 133 6.95 7.97 -26.19
CA GLY A 133 6.79 6.56 -25.89
C GLY A 133 5.37 6.21 -25.45
N ALA A 134 5.04 4.95 -25.63
CA ALA A 134 3.83 4.35 -25.11
C ALA A 134 4.16 2.96 -24.54
N GLU A 135 3.39 2.57 -23.54
CA GLU A 135 3.52 1.29 -22.84
C GLU A 135 2.16 0.66 -22.67
N ALA A 136 2.08 -0.65 -22.91
CA ALA A 136 0.93 -1.46 -22.58
C ALA A 136 1.33 -2.44 -21.46
N ARG A 137 0.50 -2.53 -20.42
CA ARG A 137 0.70 -3.42 -19.27
C ARG A 137 -0.44 -4.41 -19.17
N LEU A 138 -0.10 -5.67 -19.07
CA LEU A 138 -1.04 -6.74 -18.77
C LEU A 138 -0.96 -7.05 -17.28
N TYR A 139 -2.05 -6.86 -16.57
CA TYR A 139 -2.16 -7.11 -15.14
C TYR A 139 -2.85 -8.44 -14.88
N PHE A 140 -2.22 -9.29 -14.08
CA PHE A 140 -2.81 -10.48 -13.49
C PHE A 140 -2.83 -10.27 -11.97
N MET A 141 -3.99 -9.94 -11.44
CA MET A 141 -4.17 -9.63 -10.03
C MET A 141 -4.86 -10.75 -9.28
N ARG A 142 -4.30 -11.10 -8.13
CA ARG A 142 -4.95 -11.95 -7.14
C ARG A 142 -5.33 -11.07 -5.96
N LEU A 143 -6.63 -11.00 -5.69
CA LEU A 143 -7.22 -10.08 -4.72
C LEU A 143 -7.89 -10.88 -3.62
N SER A 144 -7.61 -10.55 -2.36
CA SER A 144 -8.26 -11.15 -1.20
C SER A 144 -8.76 -10.06 -0.26
N ARG A 145 -9.92 -10.30 0.33
CA ARG A 145 -10.52 -9.43 1.33
C ARG A 145 -11.28 -10.25 2.36
N LEU A 146 -11.01 -9.99 3.63
CA LEU A 146 -11.69 -10.62 4.76
C LEU A 146 -12.14 -9.54 5.74
N SER A 147 -13.34 -9.68 6.27
CA SER A 147 -13.85 -8.86 7.36
C SER A 147 -14.37 -9.76 8.48
N VAL A 148 -13.85 -9.57 9.70
CA VAL A 148 -14.22 -10.36 10.88
C VAL A 148 -14.62 -9.39 11.99
N ARG A 149 -15.85 -9.52 12.49
CA ARG A 149 -16.32 -8.71 13.63
C ARG A 149 -15.63 -9.10 14.92
N PHE A 150 -15.35 -8.12 15.77
CA PHE A 150 -14.74 -8.39 17.09
C PHE A 150 -15.59 -9.30 17.95
N GLY A 151 -16.92 -9.22 17.83
CA GLY A 151 -17.85 -10.06 18.57
C GLY A 151 -17.81 -11.52 18.18
N ASP A 152 -17.36 -11.83 16.99
CA ASP A 152 -17.31 -13.20 16.46
C ASP A 152 -15.93 -13.84 16.66
N VAL A 153 -14.93 -13.09 17.13
CA VAL A 153 -13.59 -13.61 17.44
C VAL A 153 -13.60 -14.26 18.81
N THR A 154 -13.52 -15.58 18.84
CA THR A 154 -13.43 -16.38 20.07
C THR A 154 -11.99 -16.65 20.48
N ASP A 155 -11.09 -16.77 19.50
CA ASP A 155 -9.67 -17.03 19.69
C ASP A 155 -8.85 -16.26 18.63
N SER A 156 -7.69 -15.76 19.05
CA SER A 156 -6.75 -15.08 18.15
C SER A 156 -6.16 -16.02 17.10
N GLU A 157 -6.00 -17.31 17.40
CA GLU A 157 -5.48 -18.31 16.46
C GLU A 157 -6.47 -18.53 15.30
N GLU A 158 -7.77 -18.60 15.60
CA GLU A 158 -8.84 -18.72 14.61
C GLU A 158 -8.85 -17.50 13.66
N LEU A 159 -8.64 -16.30 14.19
CA LEU A 159 -8.54 -15.08 13.37
C LEU A 159 -7.32 -15.12 12.42
N PHE A 160 -6.16 -15.53 12.92
CA PHE A 160 -4.95 -15.66 12.09
C PHE A 160 -5.11 -16.74 11.02
N ASP A 161 -5.76 -17.83 11.34
CA ASP A 161 -6.07 -18.89 10.37
C ASP A 161 -7.05 -18.44 9.32
N ALA A 162 -8.09 -17.69 9.67
CA ALA A 162 -9.03 -17.09 8.70
C ALA A 162 -8.31 -16.12 7.76
N ILE A 163 -7.39 -15.29 8.27
CA ILE A 163 -6.59 -14.38 7.44
C ILE A 163 -5.66 -15.17 6.49
N ARG A 164 -5.02 -16.22 6.99
CA ARG A 164 -4.08 -17.05 6.19
C ARG A 164 -4.77 -17.83 5.09
N HIS A 165 -5.98 -18.29 5.33
CA HIS A 165 -6.77 -19.09 4.40
C HIS A 165 -7.84 -18.28 3.65
N SER A 166 -7.73 -16.94 3.68
CA SER A 166 -8.65 -16.09 2.95
C SER A 166 -8.60 -16.40 1.45
N GLU A 167 -9.77 -16.48 0.83
CA GLU A 167 -9.90 -16.79 -0.59
C GLU A 167 -9.36 -15.65 -1.46
N PHE A 168 -8.68 -16.03 -2.54
CA PHE A 168 -8.21 -15.10 -3.57
C PHE A 168 -9.10 -15.18 -4.81
N ARG A 169 -9.53 -14.04 -5.30
CA ARG A 169 -10.15 -13.87 -6.61
C ARG A 169 -9.07 -13.43 -7.60
N ASN A 170 -9.02 -14.10 -8.77
CA ASN A 170 -8.19 -13.66 -9.88
C ASN A 170 -8.97 -12.67 -10.73
N ASP A 171 -8.30 -11.60 -11.14
CA ASP A 171 -8.83 -10.59 -12.05
C ASP A 171 -7.72 -10.15 -13.01
N GLU A 172 -8.08 -9.72 -14.21
CA GLU A 172 -7.15 -9.36 -15.26
C GLU A 172 -7.49 -7.99 -15.81
N GLY A 173 -6.48 -7.26 -16.24
CA GLY A 173 -6.68 -5.92 -16.80
C GLY A 173 -5.55 -5.51 -17.73
N VAL A 174 -5.80 -4.46 -18.49
CA VAL A 174 -4.81 -3.83 -19.36
C VAL A 174 -4.70 -2.37 -18.98
N GLY A 175 -3.49 -1.90 -18.70
CA GLY A 175 -3.16 -0.49 -18.53
C GLY A 175 -2.44 0.05 -19.78
N VAL A 176 -2.61 1.32 -20.04
CA VAL A 176 -1.93 2.03 -21.11
C VAL A 176 -1.33 3.32 -20.56
N ASP A 177 -0.04 3.50 -20.83
CA ASP A 177 0.71 4.69 -20.47
C ASP A 177 1.24 5.38 -21.72
N VAL A 178 1.41 6.70 -21.65
CA VAL A 178 2.12 7.48 -22.66
C VAL A 178 3.08 8.45 -21.98
N GLY A 179 4.17 8.75 -22.66
CA GLY A 179 5.18 9.64 -22.11
C GLY A 179 5.95 10.42 -23.17
N ALA A 180 6.54 11.50 -22.70
CA ALA A 180 7.46 12.33 -23.47
C ALA A 180 8.70 12.62 -22.62
N LEU A 181 9.87 12.54 -23.23
CA LEU A 181 11.14 12.83 -22.59
C LEU A 181 11.97 13.77 -23.46
N TRP A 182 12.28 14.93 -22.92
CA TRP A 182 13.25 15.84 -23.49
C TRP A 182 14.63 15.60 -22.88
N VAL A 183 15.63 15.38 -23.70
CA VAL A 183 17.02 15.15 -23.28
C VAL A 183 17.92 16.19 -23.90
N SER A 184 18.65 16.92 -23.06
CA SER A 184 19.71 17.85 -23.44
C SER A 184 21.05 17.41 -22.81
N ASP A 185 22.12 18.14 -23.06
CA ASP A 185 23.45 17.81 -22.57
C ASP A 185 23.51 17.72 -21.03
N ASN A 186 22.90 18.72 -20.37
CA ASN A 186 23.02 18.90 -18.92
C ASN A 186 21.70 18.73 -18.15
N TYR A 187 20.58 18.52 -18.85
CA TYR A 187 19.28 18.31 -18.20
C TYR A 187 18.38 17.41 -19.01
N GLN A 188 17.41 16.82 -18.34
CA GLN A 188 16.28 16.14 -18.96
C GLN A 188 14.97 16.48 -18.25
N LEU A 189 13.87 16.48 -19.02
CA LEU A 189 12.52 16.74 -18.53
C LEU A 189 11.61 15.64 -19.06
N GLY A 190 10.86 15.01 -18.16
CA GLY A 190 9.91 13.94 -18.47
C GLY A 190 8.49 14.31 -18.06
N ALA A 191 7.54 13.83 -18.85
CA ALA A 191 6.12 13.82 -18.50
C ALA A 191 5.53 12.49 -18.93
N GLN A 192 4.79 11.83 -18.03
CA GLN A 192 4.13 10.56 -18.27
C GLN A 192 2.71 10.60 -17.73
N ILE A 193 1.76 10.10 -18.51
CA ILE A 193 0.41 9.80 -18.02
C ILE A 193 0.31 8.30 -17.90
N THR A 194 0.14 7.82 -16.67
CA THR A 194 -0.05 6.39 -16.37
C THR A 194 -1.53 6.04 -16.30
N ASN A 195 -1.88 4.80 -16.65
CA ASN A 195 -3.22 4.25 -16.57
C ASN A 195 -4.28 5.13 -17.26
N ILE A 196 -4.05 5.56 -18.50
CA ILE A 196 -4.97 6.46 -19.26
C ILE A 196 -6.38 5.87 -19.33
N ASN A 197 -6.50 4.57 -19.41
CA ASN A 197 -7.76 3.82 -19.53
C ASN A 197 -8.35 3.39 -18.19
N GLU A 198 -7.72 3.70 -17.06
CA GLU A 198 -8.19 3.47 -15.69
C GLU A 198 -8.71 2.04 -15.45
N PRO A 199 -7.87 0.99 -15.58
CA PRO A 199 -8.33 -0.38 -15.43
C PRO A 199 -8.88 -0.65 -14.03
N GLY A 200 -10.01 -1.38 -13.96
CA GLY A 200 -10.71 -1.66 -12.72
C GLY A 200 -10.66 -3.13 -12.34
N PHE A 201 -10.60 -3.41 -11.05
CA PHE A 201 -10.51 -4.74 -10.46
C PHE A 201 -11.51 -4.90 -9.32
N VAL A 202 -11.90 -6.14 -9.03
CA VAL A 202 -12.94 -6.43 -8.05
C VAL A 202 -12.43 -7.41 -7.00
N PHE A 203 -12.44 -6.99 -5.74
CA PHE A 203 -12.17 -7.86 -4.59
C PHE A 203 -13.29 -8.90 -4.40
N PRO A 204 -13.00 -10.04 -3.75
CA PRO A 204 -14.03 -11.01 -3.36
C PRO A 204 -15.11 -10.37 -2.51
N ASP A 205 -16.31 -10.94 -2.58
CA ASP A 205 -17.40 -10.58 -1.67
C ASP A 205 -17.03 -10.94 -0.23
N VAL A 206 -17.45 -10.12 0.72
CA VAL A 206 -17.40 -10.45 2.15
C VAL A 206 -18.77 -10.90 2.60
N ASN A 207 -18.83 -11.78 3.59
CA ASN A 207 -20.09 -12.15 4.21
C ASN A 207 -20.67 -10.95 4.97
N LEU A 208 -21.80 -10.43 4.51
CA LEU A 208 -22.49 -9.29 5.11
C LEU A 208 -23.58 -9.69 6.11
N GLU A 209 -23.96 -10.99 6.20
CA GLU A 209 -25.02 -11.45 7.09
C GLU A 209 -24.82 -11.08 8.57
N PRO A 210 -23.57 -11.09 9.12
CA PRO A 210 -23.37 -10.73 10.51
C PRO A 210 -23.56 -9.23 10.79
N TYR A 211 -23.51 -8.36 9.77
CA TYR A 211 -23.52 -6.90 9.91
C TYR A 211 -24.95 -6.37 9.99
N LYS A 212 -25.20 -5.43 10.91
CA LYS A 212 -26.53 -4.88 11.20
C LYS A 212 -26.68 -3.43 10.78
N SER A 213 -25.59 -2.65 10.80
CA SER A 213 -25.62 -1.23 10.46
C SER A 213 -25.45 -1.00 8.97
N GLU A 214 -26.31 -0.14 8.40
CA GLU A 214 -26.19 0.29 7.01
C GLU A 214 -24.82 0.93 6.73
N GLY A 215 -24.23 1.64 7.72
CA GLY A 215 -22.93 2.27 7.57
C GLY A 215 -21.80 1.26 7.35
N ALA A 216 -21.76 0.16 8.14
CA ALA A 216 -20.77 -0.90 7.98
C ALA A 216 -20.95 -1.63 6.65
N ILE A 217 -22.20 -1.97 6.29
CA ILE A 217 -22.52 -2.65 5.04
C ILE A 217 -22.11 -1.78 3.83
N ASN A 218 -22.49 -0.50 3.81
CA ASN A 218 -22.16 0.41 2.72
C ASN A 218 -20.64 0.61 2.58
N PHE A 219 -19.91 0.71 3.70
CA PHE A 219 -18.46 0.78 3.70
C PHE A 219 -17.83 -0.47 3.06
N LEU A 220 -18.26 -1.66 3.49
CA LEU A 220 -17.76 -2.93 2.96
C LEU A 220 -18.10 -3.11 1.47
N LEU A 221 -19.25 -2.64 1.01
CA LEU A 221 -19.64 -2.68 -0.41
C LEU A 221 -18.81 -1.70 -1.24
N ALA A 222 -18.62 -0.47 -0.76
CA ALA A 222 -17.84 0.55 -1.46
C ALA A 222 -16.37 0.15 -1.63
N ASP A 223 -15.78 -0.55 -0.65
CA ASP A 223 -14.39 -0.99 -0.63
C ASP A 223 -14.12 -2.24 -1.52
N GLN A 224 -15.13 -2.74 -2.21
CA GLN A 224 -15.02 -3.92 -3.08
C GLN A 224 -14.32 -3.65 -4.41
N ARG A 225 -14.42 -2.43 -4.93
CA ARG A 225 -13.84 -2.07 -6.23
C ARG A 225 -12.55 -1.30 -6.06
N TYR A 226 -11.60 -1.63 -6.91
CA TYR A 226 -10.36 -0.90 -7.06
C TYR A 226 -10.21 -0.46 -8.51
N THR A 227 -9.93 0.81 -8.74
CA THR A 227 -9.61 1.36 -10.05
C THR A 227 -8.20 1.95 -9.98
N MET A 228 -7.35 1.62 -10.94
CA MET A 228 -6.05 2.27 -11.08
C MET A 228 -6.27 3.66 -11.67
N ASP A 229 -6.20 4.67 -10.83
CA ASP A 229 -6.41 6.05 -11.22
C ASP A 229 -5.38 6.49 -12.26
N ARG A 230 -5.85 7.26 -13.25
CA ARG A 230 -4.96 7.97 -14.17
C ARG A 230 -4.14 8.99 -13.38
N GLN A 231 -2.83 9.05 -13.64
CA GLN A 231 -1.94 9.97 -12.95
C GLN A 231 -0.94 10.62 -13.91
N LEU A 232 -0.84 11.95 -13.87
CA LEU A 232 0.20 12.70 -14.55
C LEU A 232 1.44 12.79 -13.65
N LYS A 233 2.58 12.30 -14.15
CA LYS A 233 3.88 12.35 -13.48
C LYS A 233 4.82 13.27 -14.26
N LEU A 234 5.46 14.17 -13.55
CA LEU A 234 6.44 15.10 -14.08
C LEU A 234 7.79 14.85 -13.43
N GLU A 235 8.84 14.90 -14.20
CA GLU A 235 10.21 14.73 -13.69
C GLU A 235 11.19 15.70 -14.36
N GLY A 236 12.22 16.04 -13.61
CA GLY A 236 13.32 16.87 -14.12
C GLY A 236 14.62 16.44 -13.47
N SER A 237 15.69 16.42 -14.27
CA SER A 237 17.02 16.13 -13.81
C SER A 237 18.03 17.09 -14.39
N ILE A 238 19.04 17.42 -13.62
CA ILE A 238 20.20 18.19 -14.06
C ILE A 238 21.48 17.39 -13.78
N PHE A 239 22.47 17.55 -14.64
CA PHE A 239 23.74 16.83 -14.55
C PHE A 239 24.92 17.80 -14.75
N THR A 240 26.05 17.47 -14.09
CA THR A 240 27.32 18.08 -14.46
C THR A 240 27.75 17.59 -15.84
N SER A 241 28.64 18.35 -16.51
CA SER A 241 29.10 18.01 -17.87
C SER A 241 29.82 16.64 -17.93
N ASP A 242 30.45 16.24 -16.82
CA ASP A 242 31.07 14.91 -16.67
C ASP A 242 30.10 13.82 -16.18
N ARG A 243 28.80 14.19 -15.99
CA ARG A 243 27.71 13.33 -15.50
C ARG A 243 27.98 12.63 -14.16
N ARG A 244 28.96 13.14 -13.40
CA ARG A 244 29.28 12.58 -12.07
C ARG A 244 28.28 13.00 -11.01
N TRP A 245 27.80 14.23 -11.07
CA TRP A 245 26.80 14.73 -10.13
C TRP A 245 25.46 14.90 -10.83
N SER A 246 24.41 14.52 -10.16
CA SER A 246 23.04 14.69 -10.63
C SER A 246 22.15 15.20 -9.51
N ALA A 247 21.13 15.96 -9.89
CA ALA A 247 19.98 16.25 -9.03
C ALA A 247 18.72 15.96 -9.81
N HIS A 248 17.71 15.42 -9.11
CA HIS A 248 16.45 15.00 -9.70
C HIS A 248 15.29 15.49 -8.84
N VAL A 249 14.21 15.89 -9.50
CA VAL A 249 12.91 16.18 -8.89
C VAL A 249 11.84 15.39 -9.65
N GLY A 250 10.95 14.73 -8.92
CA GLY A 250 9.78 14.04 -9.44
C GLY A 250 8.53 14.54 -8.72
N TYR A 251 7.44 14.71 -9.44
CA TYR A 251 6.18 15.21 -8.92
C TYR A 251 4.98 14.52 -9.59
N ASP A 252 4.12 13.91 -8.77
CA ASP A 252 2.83 13.44 -9.22
C ASP A 252 1.85 14.62 -9.20
N ALA A 253 1.31 15.03 -10.36
CA ALA A 253 0.41 16.17 -10.45
C ALA A 253 -0.95 15.87 -9.80
N ASP A 254 -1.38 14.60 -9.87
CA ASP A 254 -2.65 14.12 -9.35
C ASP A 254 -2.41 13.06 -8.25
N SER A 255 -3.33 12.94 -7.30
CA SER A 255 -3.35 11.82 -6.37
C SER A 255 -3.93 10.58 -7.04
N ALA A 256 -3.42 9.43 -6.68
CA ALA A 256 -3.96 8.11 -7.06
C ALA A 256 -4.21 7.28 -5.80
N THR A 257 -5.03 6.23 -5.96
CA THR A 257 -5.37 5.31 -4.88
C THR A 257 -4.71 3.96 -5.16
N ASP A 258 -4.09 3.36 -4.16
CA ASP A 258 -3.53 2.02 -4.29
C ASP A 258 -4.59 0.92 -4.02
N PRO A 259 -4.32 -0.36 -4.32
CA PRO A 259 -5.28 -1.44 -4.09
C PRO A 259 -5.73 -1.59 -2.63
N MET A 260 -4.95 -1.07 -1.69
CA MET A 260 -5.28 -1.08 -0.25
C MET A 260 -6.17 0.07 0.17
N GLY A 261 -6.53 0.98 -0.77
CA GLY A 261 -7.35 2.15 -0.53
C GLY A 261 -6.58 3.35 0.00
N ASP A 262 -5.25 3.33 -0.04
CA ASP A 262 -4.44 4.46 0.41
C ASP A 262 -4.17 5.43 -0.74
N GLN A 263 -4.47 6.70 -0.51
CA GLN A 263 -4.14 7.76 -1.46
C GLN A 263 -2.66 8.10 -1.39
N PHE A 264 -2.08 8.31 -2.55
CA PHE A 264 -0.71 8.77 -2.69
C PHE A 264 -0.57 9.82 -3.80
N GLN A 265 0.33 10.76 -3.57
CA GLN A 265 0.79 11.78 -4.50
C GLN A 265 2.21 12.13 -4.10
N TRP A 266 3.19 11.78 -4.90
CA TRP A 266 4.57 11.88 -4.48
C TRP A 266 5.26 13.13 -4.97
N LEU A 267 5.97 13.79 -4.07
CA LEU A 267 7.04 14.72 -4.37
C LEU A 267 8.36 14.04 -3.99
N THR A 268 9.29 13.94 -4.92
CA THR A 268 10.61 13.34 -4.72
C THR A 268 11.70 14.33 -5.10
N VAL A 269 12.72 14.46 -4.27
CA VAL A 269 13.93 15.22 -4.56
C VAL A 269 15.13 14.35 -4.22
N SER A 270 16.08 14.22 -5.14
CA SER A 270 17.28 13.42 -4.88
C SER A 270 18.53 14.02 -5.52
N GLY A 271 19.67 13.64 -4.98
CA GLY A 271 20.98 13.94 -5.52
C GLY A 271 21.87 12.71 -5.54
N GLY A 272 22.72 12.62 -6.54
CA GLY A 272 23.59 11.47 -6.72
C GLY A 272 24.99 11.84 -7.17
N PHE A 273 25.92 10.98 -6.79
CA PHE A 273 27.29 10.96 -7.28
C PHE A 273 27.57 9.61 -7.92
N THR A 274 27.99 9.62 -9.17
CA THR A 274 28.33 8.43 -9.95
C THR A 274 29.84 8.36 -10.19
N THR A 275 30.41 7.18 -10.08
CA THR A 275 31.82 6.92 -10.33
C THR A 275 32.01 5.81 -11.36
N ASP A 276 33.05 5.93 -12.17
CA ASP A 276 33.48 4.89 -13.11
C ASP A 276 34.37 3.83 -12.44
N SER A 277 34.74 4.01 -11.19
CA SER A 277 35.59 3.10 -10.44
C SER A 277 34.82 1.82 -10.07
N TRP A 278 35.46 0.68 -10.20
CA TRP A 278 34.94 -0.59 -9.70
C TRP A 278 34.91 -0.67 -8.16
N TRP A 279 35.87 0.02 -7.50
CA TRP A 279 36.06 -0.05 -6.06
C TRP A 279 35.41 1.11 -5.29
N LEU A 280 35.29 2.28 -5.92
CA LEU A 280 34.63 3.42 -5.31
C LEU A 280 33.13 3.34 -5.63
N PRO A 281 32.27 3.17 -4.64
CA PRO A 281 30.83 3.08 -4.91
C PRO A 281 30.24 4.42 -5.35
N SER A 282 29.24 4.39 -6.19
CA SER A 282 28.35 5.52 -6.43
C SER A 282 27.39 5.67 -5.25
N GLY A 283 27.00 6.90 -4.93
CA GLY A 283 26.11 7.21 -3.80
C GLY A 283 24.94 8.08 -4.21
N ARG A 284 23.82 7.91 -3.53
CA ARG A 284 22.62 8.75 -3.71
C ARG A 284 21.94 9.03 -2.38
N ILE A 285 21.32 10.19 -2.29
CA ILE A 285 20.48 10.60 -1.16
C ILE A 285 19.19 11.16 -1.72
N GLY A 286 18.08 10.90 -1.04
CA GLY A 286 16.78 11.36 -1.48
C GLY A 286 15.84 11.69 -0.33
N TYR A 287 14.91 12.57 -0.65
CA TYR A 287 13.75 12.90 0.16
C TYR A 287 12.51 12.64 -0.68
N ARG A 288 11.50 12.00 -0.08
CA ARG A 288 10.21 11.73 -0.70
C ARG A 288 9.10 12.03 0.28
N GLN A 289 8.06 12.73 -0.19
CA GLN A 289 6.88 13.06 0.61
C GLN A 289 5.62 12.63 -0.11
N ASN A 290 4.71 11.97 0.61
CA ASN A 290 3.35 11.77 0.15
C ASN A 290 2.54 13.04 0.44
N LEU A 291 2.04 13.71 -0.60
CA LEU A 291 1.24 14.93 -0.48
C LEU A 291 -0.26 14.65 -0.23
N ALA A 292 -0.70 13.39 -0.44
CA ALA A 292 -2.05 12.92 -0.18
C ALA A 292 -2.04 11.81 0.91
N GLY A 293 -3.21 11.35 1.32
CA GLY A 293 -3.36 10.23 2.25
C GLY A 293 -2.60 10.44 3.58
N THR A 294 -1.65 9.56 3.85
CA THR A 294 -0.88 9.54 5.12
C THR A 294 0.05 10.74 5.30
N LYS A 295 0.39 11.45 4.22
CA LYS A 295 1.33 12.58 4.21
C LYS A 295 2.72 12.30 4.80
N LEU A 296 3.12 11.04 4.87
CA LEU A 296 4.42 10.62 5.40
C LEU A 296 5.56 11.13 4.54
N SER A 297 6.64 11.51 5.21
CA SER A 297 7.89 11.94 4.59
C SER A 297 8.99 10.92 4.84
N TYR A 298 9.82 10.65 3.84
CA TYR A 298 10.91 9.68 3.91
C TYR A 298 12.23 10.32 3.51
N VAL A 299 13.30 9.92 4.20
CA VAL A 299 14.69 10.17 3.79
C VAL A 299 15.35 8.83 3.50
N GLY A 300 16.07 8.75 2.40
CA GLY A 300 16.75 7.55 1.98
C GLY A 300 18.18 7.82 1.51
N ILE A 301 19.01 6.79 1.64
CA ILE A 301 20.33 6.72 1.08
C ILE A 301 20.46 5.47 0.23
N GLY A 302 21.25 5.56 -0.83
CA GLY A 302 21.52 4.43 -1.72
C GLY A 302 22.97 4.37 -2.13
N VAL A 303 23.44 3.18 -2.41
CA VAL A 303 24.80 2.91 -2.85
C VAL A 303 24.73 1.94 -4.04
N THR A 304 25.55 2.21 -5.08
CA THR A 304 25.82 1.26 -6.14
C THR A 304 27.25 0.77 -6.02
N ALA A 305 27.41 -0.49 -5.60
CA ALA A 305 28.69 -1.14 -5.47
C ALA A 305 29.05 -1.95 -6.72
N PHE A 306 30.33 -2.02 -7.06
CA PHE A 306 30.84 -2.81 -8.18
C PHE A 306 30.16 -2.53 -9.53
N LYS A 307 29.55 -1.34 -9.68
CA LYS A 307 28.79 -0.91 -10.86
C LYS A 307 27.50 -1.70 -11.16
N PHE A 308 27.17 -2.74 -10.39
CA PHE A 308 26.02 -3.59 -10.70
C PHE A 308 25.11 -3.91 -9.49
N VAL A 309 25.57 -3.77 -8.25
CA VAL A 309 24.75 -4.01 -7.04
C VAL A 309 24.20 -2.70 -6.50
N ASN A 310 22.90 -2.53 -6.51
CA ASN A 310 22.22 -1.38 -5.93
C ASN A 310 21.61 -1.75 -4.59
N LEU A 311 21.86 -0.96 -3.57
CA LEU A 311 21.32 -1.09 -2.23
C LEU A 311 20.75 0.23 -1.78
N ASP A 312 19.48 0.26 -1.40
CA ASP A 312 18.82 1.45 -0.87
C ASP A 312 18.11 1.15 0.43
N ILE A 313 18.15 2.13 1.33
CA ILE A 313 17.37 2.13 2.56
C ILE A 313 16.71 3.50 2.74
N ALA A 314 15.45 3.51 3.15
CA ALA A 314 14.74 4.73 3.51
C ALA A 314 13.93 4.53 4.77
N SER A 315 13.76 5.59 5.54
CA SER A 315 12.98 5.62 6.77
C SER A 315 12.03 6.81 6.76
N ALA A 316 10.83 6.60 7.27
CA ALA A 316 9.92 7.71 7.54
C ALA A 316 10.52 8.63 8.61
N LEU A 317 10.33 9.94 8.44
CA LEU A 317 10.68 10.94 9.44
C LEU A 317 9.64 10.99 10.56
N ASP A 318 8.41 10.63 10.24
CA ASP A 318 7.31 10.52 11.20
C ASP A 318 7.48 9.26 12.03
N THR A 319 7.21 9.37 13.32
CA THR A 319 7.39 8.28 14.28
C THR A 319 6.10 7.92 14.99
N VAL A 320 6.00 6.66 15.42
CA VAL A 320 4.92 6.14 16.26
C VAL A 320 5.50 5.55 17.54
N ARG A 321 4.77 5.63 18.63
CA ARG A 321 5.17 5.05 19.90
C ARG A 321 4.38 3.79 20.19
N ILE A 322 5.07 2.65 20.22
CA ILE A 322 4.49 1.33 20.52
C ILE A 322 5.18 0.78 21.76
N ASP A 323 4.41 0.46 22.78
CA ASP A 323 4.89 -0.09 24.07
C ASP A 323 6.07 0.69 24.68
N GLY A 324 6.00 2.03 24.55
CA GLY A 324 7.04 2.90 25.09
C GLY A 324 8.26 3.09 24.19
N THR A 325 8.38 2.34 23.08
CA THR A 325 9.44 2.45 22.08
C THR A 325 9.00 3.34 20.93
N THR A 326 9.82 4.32 20.57
CA THR A 326 9.58 5.17 19.39
C THR A 326 10.18 4.52 18.16
N LEU A 327 9.33 4.26 17.16
CA LEU A 327 9.72 3.64 15.90
C LEU A 327 9.32 4.54 14.72
N PRO A 328 10.06 4.51 13.60
CA PRO A 328 9.62 5.19 12.38
C PRO A 328 8.33 4.55 11.87
N GLN A 329 7.40 5.33 11.33
CA GLN A 329 6.12 4.84 10.79
C GLN A 329 6.28 4.00 9.51
N GLY A 330 7.45 4.05 8.87
CA GLY A 330 7.74 3.21 7.71
C GLY A 330 9.24 3.06 7.47
N VAL A 331 9.64 1.89 7.01
CA VAL A 331 11.00 1.58 6.55
C VAL A 331 10.89 0.90 5.19
N MET A 332 11.77 1.28 4.27
CA MET A 332 11.89 0.68 2.95
C MET A 332 13.29 0.15 2.76
N PHE A 333 13.41 -0.99 2.11
CA PHE A 333 14.66 -1.60 1.71
C PHE A 333 14.56 -2.04 0.26
N SER A 334 15.59 -1.77 -0.55
CA SER A 334 15.66 -2.22 -1.94
C SER A 334 17.02 -2.83 -2.24
N LEU A 335 17.02 -3.94 -2.96
CA LEU A 335 18.19 -4.59 -3.51
C LEU A 335 17.96 -4.79 -5.01
N GLY A 336 18.89 -4.30 -5.82
CA GLY A 336 18.81 -4.43 -7.28
C GLY A 336 20.12 -4.87 -7.89
N PHE A 337 20.04 -5.49 -9.06
CA PHE A 337 21.19 -5.87 -9.88
C PHE A 337 21.03 -5.29 -11.27
N GLN A 338 22.08 -4.65 -11.77
CA GLN A 338 22.10 -4.08 -13.12
C GLN A 338 23.21 -4.77 -13.92
N ILE A 339 22.83 -5.44 -15.00
CA ILE A 339 23.77 -6.10 -15.90
C ILE A 339 23.61 -5.46 -17.28
N ALA A 340 24.67 -4.83 -17.78
CA ALA A 340 24.75 -4.35 -19.16
C ALA A 340 25.68 -5.29 -19.94
N TRP A 341 25.20 -5.84 -21.04
CA TRP A 341 25.97 -6.69 -21.98
C TRP A 341 26.11 -6.01 -23.34
#